data_659f8dd684fccbfd1cce8749ec5d7cc7
#
_entry.id   659f8dd684fccbfd1cce8749ec5d7cc7
#
_cell.length_a   1.000
_cell.length_b   1.000
_cell.length_c   1.000
_cell.angle_alpha   90.00
_cell.angle_beta   90.00
_cell.angle_gamma   90.00
#
_symmetry.space_group_name_H-M   'P 1'
#
loop_
_entity.id
_entity.type
_entity.pdbx_description
1 polymer ?
#
loop_
_entity_poly.entity_id
_entity_poly.type
_entity_poly.pdbx_seq_one_letter_code
_entity_poly.pdbx_strand_id
1 'polypeptide(L)'
;MGTRRQLTQDVGATGLSLKWGQVRDDYLREWNMSDKAKTVGEMVRNASVIGALRFAIEMLAKSADWYFESTEGEDDERLVLSNNSFDNLRGSWGDHISDALMCIFYGWSMFTITYEQVGAELLWRKFKPLKPDTLMRWLIADDGGLAGIQQWPTDWPEPIDIERMVIYKIRSNYGNPEGESILRPAWPDYYYAKNFKALEGIAYERNGSGYPVITLPENANTTDDDATSDVGKATAIVRNIRNDEQSGLVLPFGWNFKFESPGNVLDFSEPISRYEKRILTAALAQFLVLGQDKVGALSLSSDLSSLFTLSVNTILDIIAETFTQYPLRRLMRLNGRDDKGISLNHSPVGDSNLVEIADFLQKIIPQINWTAQDEVWLRSIGNMPERSIEEIQGDIDGKAQRAAEIAERLRQAQATQRPLADNRNDDSDQSPDGRMAAELYNAPADQAARQKFEKAWERKWAAFFDDELTRIMEGVNA
;
A
#
# COMPACT_ATOMS: atom_id res chain seq x y z
N MET A 1 -34.73 31.72 -14.27
CA MET A 1 -34.10 30.39 -14.38
C MET A 1 -34.16 29.98 -15.85
N GLY A 2 -33.05 30.06 -16.56
CA GLY A 2 -32.96 29.66 -17.98
C GLY A 2 -32.87 28.14 -18.05
N THR A 3 -33.83 27.52 -18.68
CA THR A 3 -33.82 26.10 -19.02
C THR A 3 -32.58 25.82 -19.88
N ARG A 4 -31.59 25.13 -19.33
CA ARG A 4 -30.49 24.56 -20.14
C ARG A 4 -31.15 23.61 -21.12
N ARG A 5 -31.25 23.98 -22.41
CA ARG A 5 -31.61 23.07 -23.49
C ARG A 5 -30.56 21.95 -23.50
N GLN A 6 -30.96 20.73 -23.24
CA GLN A 6 -30.14 19.54 -23.55
C GLN A 6 -29.90 19.60 -25.08
N LEU A 7 -28.64 19.79 -25.49
CA LEU A 7 -28.25 19.94 -26.88
C LEU A 7 -28.22 18.60 -27.63
N THR A 8 -28.12 17.49 -26.87
CA THR A 8 -28.11 16.11 -27.39
C THR A 8 -28.86 15.21 -26.46
N GLN A 9 -29.67 14.32 -26.99
CA GLN A 9 -30.29 13.22 -26.25
C GLN A 9 -29.29 12.09 -26.19
N ASP A 10 -29.12 11.47 -24.99
CA ASP A 10 -28.27 10.30 -24.86
C ASP A 10 -28.76 9.18 -25.76
N VAL A 11 -27.87 8.67 -26.62
CA VAL A 11 -28.18 7.63 -27.60
C VAL A 11 -27.33 6.41 -27.28
N GLY A 12 -27.98 5.27 -27.08
CA GLY A 12 -27.34 4.01 -26.79
C GLY A 12 -27.51 3.59 -25.31
N ALA A 13 -26.90 2.46 -24.96
CA ALA A 13 -26.89 1.92 -23.62
C ALA A 13 -25.47 1.43 -23.28
N THR A 14 -25.10 1.55 -22.02
CA THR A 14 -23.78 1.08 -21.53
C THR A 14 -23.61 -0.45 -21.62
N GLY A 15 -24.71 -1.19 -21.80
CA GLY A 15 -24.72 -2.65 -21.80
C GLY A 15 -24.68 -3.28 -20.40
N LEU A 16 -24.52 -2.47 -19.35
CA LEU A 16 -24.53 -2.96 -17.97
C LEU A 16 -25.90 -3.53 -17.59
N SER A 17 -25.91 -4.78 -17.10
CA SER A 17 -27.14 -5.44 -16.64
C SER A 17 -27.54 -4.94 -15.25
N LEU A 18 -28.38 -3.91 -15.20
CA LEU A 18 -28.98 -3.39 -13.97
C LEU A 18 -30.45 -3.84 -13.90
N LYS A 19 -30.78 -4.72 -12.99
CA LYS A 19 -32.16 -5.17 -12.75
C LYS A 19 -32.60 -4.77 -11.34
N TRP A 20 -33.67 -3.95 -11.26
CA TRP A 20 -34.20 -3.48 -9.97
C TRP A 20 -33.17 -2.75 -9.08
N GLY A 21 -32.20 -2.07 -9.72
CA GLY A 21 -31.10 -1.40 -9.03
C GLY A 21 -30.01 -2.35 -8.51
N GLN A 22 -29.96 -3.57 -9.00
CA GLN A 22 -28.92 -4.56 -8.67
C GLN A 22 -28.09 -4.88 -9.89
N VAL A 23 -26.78 -4.84 -9.75
CA VAL A 23 -25.85 -5.21 -10.82
C VAL A 23 -25.82 -6.74 -10.96
N ARG A 24 -26.02 -7.21 -12.20
CA ARG A 24 -26.01 -8.63 -12.57
C ARG A 24 -25.16 -8.81 -13.83
N ASP A 25 -23.88 -8.51 -13.72
CA ASP A 25 -22.97 -8.48 -14.86
C ASP A 25 -21.95 -9.63 -14.85
N ASP A 26 -21.85 -10.37 -13.76
CA ASP A 26 -20.96 -11.52 -13.67
C ASP A 26 -21.71 -12.83 -13.98
N TYR A 27 -21.04 -13.76 -14.71
CA TYR A 27 -21.59 -15.09 -14.99
C TYR A 27 -21.61 -15.99 -13.74
N LEU A 28 -20.80 -15.70 -12.72
CA LEU A 28 -20.82 -16.40 -11.44
C LEU A 28 -21.87 -15.78 -10.52
N ARG A 29 -22.75 -16.62 -10.00
CA ARG A 29 -23.82 -16.18 -9.11
C ARG A 29 -23.26 -15.51 -7.85
N GLU A 30 -22.19 -16.05 -7.30
CA GLU A 30 -21.54 -15.60 -6.08
C GLU A 30 -20.95 -14.20 -6.20
N TRP A 31 -20.80 -13.68 -7.43
CA TRP A 31 -20.26 -12.37 -7.74
C TRP A 31 -21.32 -11.34 -8.17
N ASN A 32 -22.58 -11.69 -8.01
CA ASN A 32 -23.70 -10.80 -8.32
C ASN A 32 -24.42 -10.37 -7.05
N MET A 33 -24.95 -9.16 -7.04
CA MET A 33 -25.85 -8.63 -6.02
C MET A 33 -25.26 -8.71 -4.59
N SER A 34 -26.11 -9.03 -3.61
CA SER A 34 -25.74 -9.19 -2.18
C SER A 34 -24.78 -10.36 -1.94
N ASP A 35 -24.74 -11.36 -2.83
CA ASP A 35 -23.84 -12.51 -2.67
C ASP A 35 -22.38 -12.11 -2.91
N LYS A 36 -22.11 -11.12 -3.79
CA LYS A 36 -20.78 -10.53 -3.98
C LYS A 36 -20.20 -10.01 -2.65
N ALA A 37 -20.97 -9.23 -1.91
CA ALA A 37 -20.52 -8.68 -0.65
C ALA A 37 -20.23 -9.77 0.41
N LYS A 38 -21.00 -10.84 0.43
CA LYS A 38 -20.76 -11.99 1.32
C LYS A 38 -19.50 -12.76 0.92
N THR A 39 -19.35 -13.04 -0.38
CA THR A 39 -18.19 -13.76 -0.94
C THR A 39 -16.90 -13.00 -0.65
N VAL A 40 -16.86 -11.70 -0.96
CA VAL A 40 -15.71 -10.85 -0.64
C VAL A 40 -15.44 -10.80 0.87
N GLY A 41 -16.49 -10.65 1.66
CA GLY A 41 -16.39 -10.65 3.13
C GLY A 41 -15.83 -11.96 3.69
N GLU A 42 -16.15 -13.10 3.08
CA GLU A 42 -15.57 -14.40 3.42
C GLU A 42 -14.07 -14.44 3.07
N MET A 43 -13.72 -14.04 1.86
CA MET A 43 -12.34 -14.01 1.39
C MET A 43 -11.44 -13.13 2.27
N VAL A 44 -11.88 -11.91 2.57
CA VAL A 44 -11.14 -10.93 3.39
C VAL A 44 -10.94 -11.40 4.84
N ARG A 45 -11.92 -12.14 5.41
CA ARG A 45 -11.83 -12.61 6.81
C ARG A 45 -11.07 -13.91 6.98
N ASN A 46 -11.17 -14.82 5.99
CA ASN A 46 -10.73 -16.20 6.18
C ASN A 46 -9.42 -16.51 5.45
N ALA A 47 -9.01 -15.72 4.44
CA ALA A 47 -7.74 -15.95 3.74
C ALA A 47 -6.61 -15.14 4.38
N SER A 48 -5.65 -15.83 4.99
CA SER A 48 -4.48 -15.21 5.65
C SER A 48 -3.70 -14.30 4.71
N VAL A 49 -3.51 -14.71 3.46
CA VAL A 49 -2.80 -13.92 2.43
C VAL A 49 -3.55 -12.64 2.05
N ILE A 50 -4.88 -12.67 2.03
CA ILE A 50 -5.71 -11.47 1.78
C ILE A 50 -5.69 -10.56 3.01
N GLY A 51 -5.69 -11.12 4.21
CA GLY A 51 -5.51 -10.36 5.45
C GLY A 51 -4.17 -9.63 5.49
N ALA A 52 -3.08 -10.31 5.11
CA ALA A 52 -1.75 -9.69 5.00
C ALA A 52 -1.70 -8.58 3.95
N LEU A 53 -2.30 -8.82 2.77
CA LEU A 53 -2.43 -7.81 1.72
C LEU A 53 -3.18 -6.56 2.21
N ARG A 54 -4.33 -6.77 2.87
CA ARG A 54 -5.11 -5.68 3.44
C ARG A 54 -4.29 -4.89 4.45
N PHE A 55 -3.62 -5.55 5.37
CA PHE A 55 -2.78 -4.91 6.37
C PHE A 55 -1.65 -4.09 5.74
N ALA A 56 -0.99 -4.63 4.71
CA ALA A 56 0.07 -3.92 3.99
C ALA A 56 -0.45 -2.62 3.31
N ILE A 57 -1.61 -2.70 2.65
CA ILE A 57 -2.25 -1.52 2.02
C ILE A 57 -2.64 -0.49 3.08
N GLU A 58 -3.28 -0.91 4.18
CA GLU A 58 -3.72 -0.02 5.26
C GLU A 58 -2.53 0.69 5.94
N MET A 59 -1.42 -0.02 6.16
CA MET A 59 -0.21 0.57 6.77
C MET A 59 0.41 1.62 5.87
N LEU A 60 0.58 1.32 4.59
CA LEU A 60 1.08 2.29 3.62
C LEU A 60 0.16 3.51 3.51
N ALA A 61 -1.13 3.28 3.36
CA ALA A 61 -2.09 4.38 3.20
C ALA A 61 -2.19 5.29 4.42
N LYS A 62 -2.02 4.75 5.63
CA LYS A 62 -1.99 5.53 6.88
C LYS A 62 -0.72 6.34 7.08
N SER A 63 0.34 6.05 6.35
CA SER A 63 1.57 6.85 6.39
C SER A 63 1.49 8.12 5.54
N ALA A 64 0.45 8.28 4.71
CA ALA A 64 0.24 9.49 3.93
C ALA A 64 -0.25 10.64 4.80
N ASP A 65 0.35 11.82 4.62
CA ASP A 65 -0.15 13.07 5.15
C ASP A 65 -1.17 13.67 4.18
N TRP A 66 -2.32 14.08 4.70
CA TRP A 66 -3.42 14.63 3.92
C TRP A 66 -3.54 16.14 4.15
N TYR A 67 -3.66 16.89 3.06
CA TYR A 67 -3.74 18.35 3.12
C TYR A 67 -4.66 18.91 2.04
N PHE A 68 -5.20 20.09 2.29
CA PHE A 68 -5.98 20.81 1.29
C PHE A 68 -5.08 21.80 0.56
N GLU A 69 -5.34 21.95 -0.74
CA GLU A 69 -4.63 22.88 -1.62
C GLU A 69 -5.62 23.74 -2.37
N SER A 70 -5.30 25.02 -2.57
CA SER A 70 -6.08 25.95 -3.37
C SER A 70 -5.24 26.56 -4.47
N THR A 71 -5.86 26.72 -5.65
CA THR A 71 -5.25 27.44 -6.78
C THR A 71 -5.12 28.95 -6.54
N GLU A 72 -5.79 29.51 -5.52
CA GLU A 72 -5.75 30.92 -5.16
C GLU A 72 -4.65 31.25 -4.12
N GLY A 73 -3.94 30.24 -3.62
CA GLY A 73 -2.84 30.35 -2.67
C GLY A 73 -3.22 30.01 -1.24
N GLU A 74 -2.26 30.19 -0.32
CA GLU A 74 -2.38 29.77 1.09
C GLU A 74 -3.35 30.62 1.91
N ASP A 75 -3.59 31.87 1.51
CA ASP A 75 -4.50 32.81 2.20
C ASP A 75 -5.99 32.62 1.84
N ASP A 76 -6.32 31.59 1.09
CA ASP A 76 -7.70 31.31 0.66
C ASP A 76 -8.58 30.93 1.88
N GLU A 77 -9.63 31.70 2.11
CA GLU A 77 -10.61 31.42 3.19
C GLU A 77 -11.25 30.02 3.08
N ARG A 78 -11.26 29.43 1.88
CA ARG A 78 -11.76 28.07 1.66
C ARG A 78 -10.86 27.02 2.27
N LEU A 79 -9.52 27.25 2.31
CA LEU A 79 -8.58 26.40 3.04
C LEU A 79 -8.86 26.40 4.53
N VAL A 80 -9.09 27.59 5.10
CA VAL A 80 -9.44 27.72 6.52
C VAL A 80 -10.73 26.95 6.84
N LEU A 81 -11.78 27.11 6.00
CA LEU A 81 -13.03 26.36 6.17
C LEU A 81 -12.82 24.85 6.08
N SER A 82 -11.98 24.40 5.12
CA SER A 82 -11.70 22.98 4.91
C SER A 82 -10.95 22.37 6.09
N ASN A 83 -9.91 23.05 6.58
CA ASN A 83 -9.12 22.64 7.74
C ASN A 83 -9.99 22.63 9.02
N ASN A 84 -10.76 23.69 9.26
CA ASN A 84 -11.71 23.73 10.39
C ASN A 84 -12.72 22.58 10.34
N SER A 85 -13.21 22.25 9.13
CA SER A 85 -14.14 21.13 8.94
C SER A 85 -13.46 19.77 9.18
N PHE A 86 -12.19 19.67 8.87
CA PHE A 86 -11.39 18.47 9.09
C PHE A 86 -11.13 18.25 10.59
N ASP A 87 -10.77 19.33 11.30
CA ASP A 87 -10.54 19.32 12.75
C ASP A 87 -11.83 19.06 13.56
N ASN A 88 -13.00 19.44 13.01
CA ASN A 88 -14.30 19.20 13.64
C ASN A 88 -14.78 17.75 13.49
N LEU A 89 -14.09 16.91 12.71
CA LEU A 89 -14.48 15.52 12.49
C LEU A 89 -14.47 14.71 13.79
N ARG A 90 -15.59 14.01 14.06
CA ARG A 90 -15.67 13.04 15.15
C ARG A 90 -15.22 11.68 14.64
N GLY A 91 -13.97 11.36 14.84
CA GLY A 91 -13.33 10.11 14.41
C GLY A 91 -11.97 10.37 13.79
N SER A 92 -11.18 9.32 13.67
CA SER A 92 -9.87 9.39 13.05
C SER A 92 -9.99 9.42 11.52
N TRP A 93 -9.25 10.30 10.88
CA TRP A 93 -9.13 10.28 9.41
C TRP A 93 -8.48 8.99 8.92
N GLY A 94 -7.49 8.47 9.66
CA GLY A 94 -6.88 7.19 9.36
C GLY A 94 -7.87 6.02 9.36
N ASP A 95 -8.89 6.04 10.23
CA ASP A 95 -9.96 5.04 10.22
C ASP A 95 -10.89 5.22 9.02
N HIS A 96 -11.20 6.49 8.66
CA HIS A 96 -11.95 6.78 7.44
C HIS A 96 -11.23 6.24 6.19
N ILE A 97 -9.92 6.44 6.08
CA ILE A 97 -9.10 5.91 4.99
C ILE A 97 -9.11 4.38 4.98
N SER A 98 -8.98 3.72 6.15
CA SER A 98 -9.06 2.26 6.23
C SER A 98 -10.40 1.72 5.71
N ASP A 99 -11.51 2.37 6.07
CA ASP A 99 -12.84 2.00 5.59
C ASP A 99 -13.04 2.37 4.10
N ALA A 100 -12.47 3.48 3.62
CA ALA A 100 -12.48 3.87 2.22
C ALA A 100 -11.75 2.86 1.35
N LEU A 101 -10.58 2.38 1.79
CA LEU A 101 -9.77 1.37 1.11
C LEU A 101 -10.50 0.03 0.92
N MET A 102 -11.58 -0.22 1.65
CA MET A 102 -12.41 -1.40 1.39
C MET A 102 -13.00 -1.43 -0.02
N CYS A 103 -13.05 -0.28 -0.72
CA CYS A 103 -13.40 -0.23 -2.13
C CYS A 103 -12.49 -1.08 -3.02
N ILE A 104 -11.25 -1.34 -2.63
CA ILE A 104 -10.31 -2.22 -3.35
C ILE A 104 -10.86 -3.65 -3.39
N PHE A 105 -11.37 -4.11 -2.25
CA PHE A 105 -11.83 -5.48 -2.08
C PHE A 105 -13.26 -5.70 -2.57
N TYR A 106 -14.18 -4.78 -2.24
CA TYR A 106 -15.59 -4.89 -2.65
C TYR A 106 -15.86 -4.31 -4.05
N GLY A 107 -15.00 -3.40 -4.53
CA GLY A 107 -15.21 -2.55 -5.69
C GLY A 107 -15.76 -1.17 -5.31
N TRP A 108 -16.42 -1.05 -4.17
CA TRP A 108 -16.95 0.21 -3.61
C TRP A 108 -16.86 0.25 -2.08
N SER A 109 -16.83 1.46 -1.52
CA SER A 109 -17.12 1.72 -0.11
C SER A 109 -18.00 2.97 0.01
N MET A 110 -18.90 2.98 1.00
CA MET A 110 -19.96 3.96 1.11
C MET A 110 -19.99 4.60 2.49
N PHE A 111 -20.19 5.93 2.51
CA PHE A 111 -20.33 6.69 3.74
C PHE A 111 -21.48 7.67 3.64
N THR A 112 -22.23 7.86 4.73
CA THR A 112 -23.13 9.00 4.87
C THR A 112 -22.41 10.16 5.54
N ILE A 113 -22.65 11.38 5.04
CA ILE A 113 -22.05 12.61 5.54
C ILE A 113 -23.03 13.27 6.50
N THR A 114 -22.55 13.59 7.70
CA THR A 114 -23.30 14.38 8.67
C THR A 114 -22.58 15.70 8.87
N TYR A 115 -23.35 16.80 8.83
CA TYR A 115 -22.86 18.14 9.06
C TYR A 115 -23.28 18.63 10.44
N GLU A 116 -22.54 19.59 10.99
CA GLU A 116 -22.85 20.31 12.23
C GLU A 116 -22.69 21.82 11.96
N GLN A 117 -23.58 22.60 12.49
CA GLN A 117 -23.49 24.06 12.40
C GLN A 117 -22.61 24.58 13.54
N VAL A 118 -21.54 25.26 13.21
CA VAL A 118 -20.60 25.90 14.14
C VAL A 118 -20.56 27.38 13.80
N GLY A 119 -21.17 28.19 14.62
CA GLY A 119 -21.33 29.63 14.31
C GLY A 119 -22.19 29.85 13.05
N ALA A 120 -21.64 30.50 12.05
CA ALA A 120 -22.30 30.75 10.77
C ALA A 120 -22.02 29.68 9.70
N GLU A 121 -21.10 28.75 9.97
CA GLU A 121 -20.62 27.76 9.01
C GLU A 121 -21.17 26.37 9.29
N LEU A 122 -21.37 25.60 8.21
CA LEU A 122 -21.66 24.18 8.26
C LEU A 122 -20.35 23.41 8.08
N LEU A 123 -19.97 22.62 9.08
CA LEU A 123 -18.76 21.82 9.08
C LEU A 123 -19.09 20.32 9.01
N TRP A 124 -18.18 19.50 8.54
CA TRP A 124 -18.33 18.04 8.64
C TRP A 124 -18.28 17.63 10.12
N ARG A 125 -19.25 16.81 10.52
CA ARG A 125 -19.25 16.20 11.84
C ARG A 125 -18.70 14.79 11.82
N LYS A 126 -19.10 13.98 10.83
CA LYS A 126 -18.61 12.60 10.65
C LYS A 126 -18.94 12.06 9.27
N PHE A 127 -18.11 11.14 8.84
CA PHE A 127 -18.35 10.22 7.74
C PHE A 127 -18.68 8.85 8.33
N LYS A 128 -19.96 8.42 8.26
CA LYS A 128 -20.40 7.13 8.82
C LYS A 128 -20.29 6.06 7.76
N PRO A 129 -19.41 5.03 7.94
CA PRO A 129 -19.31 3.94 7.00
C PRO A 129 -20.58 3.09 6.96
N LEU A 130 -20.95 2.65 5.76
CA LEU A 130 -22.05 1.74 5.51
C LEU A 130 -21.49 0.40 5.06
N LYS A 131 -21.89 -0.67 5.75
CA LYS A 131 -21.38 -2.01 5.49
C LYS A 131 -21.86 -2.52 4.11
N PRO A 132 -20.97 -3.01 3.23
CA PRO A 132 -21.35 -3.38 1.86
C PRO A 132 -22.46 -4.43 1.75
N ASP A 133 -22.55 -5.39 2.69
CA ASP A 133 -23.57 -6.44 2.70
C ASP A 133 -24.97 -5.93 3.10
N THR A 134 -25.09 -4.69 3.55
CA THR A 134 -26.35 -4.04 3.85
C THR A 134 -26.97 -3.31 2.66
N LEU A 135 -26.24 -3.20 1.55
CA LEU A 135 -26.76 -2.59 0.31
C LEU A 135 -27.90 -3.44 -0.28
N MET A 136 -29.08 -2.86 -0.39
CA MET A 136 -30.23 -3.50 -1.00
C MET A 136 -30.28 -3.26 -2.50
N ARG A 137 -30.15 -1.99 -2.92
CA ARG A 137 -30.12 -1.60 -4.34
C ARG A 137 -29.54 -0.22 -4.55
N TRP A 138 -29.06 0.01 -5.75
CA TRP A 138 -28.68 1.30 -6.29
C TRP A 138 -29.90 2.03 -6.85
N LEU A 139 -30.01 3.31 -6.63
CA LEU A 139 -31.04 4.16 -7.21
C LEU A 139 -30.41 4.93 -8.37
N ILE A 140 -30.95 4.74 -9.55
CA ILE A 140 -30.44 5.38 -10.78
C ILE A 140 -31.42 6.50 -11.15
N ALA A 141 -30.88 7.67 -11.45
CA ALA A 141 -31.63 8.80 -11.94
C ALA A 141 -32.01 8.63 -13.42
N ASP A 142 -32.96 9.45 -13.90
CA ASP A 142 -33.46 9.40 -15.27
C ASP A 142 -32.38 9.71 -16.33
N ASP A 143 -31.29 10.40 -15.92
CA ASP A 143 -30.13 10.69 -16.75
C ASP A 143 -29.09 9.56 -16.75
N GLY A 144 -29.37 8.42 -16.09
CA GLY A 144 -28.46 7.30 -15.97
C GLY A 144 -27.43 7.45 -14.84
N GLY A 145 -27.37 8.60 -14.15
CA GLY A 145 -26.49 8.85 -13.02
C GLY A 145 -26.98 8.15 -11.74
N LEU A 146 -26.11 8.07 -10.74
CA LEU A 146 -26.46 7.51 -9.43
C LEU A 146 -27.23 8.55 -8.60
N ALA A 147 -28.50 8.25 -8.25
CA ALA A 147 -29.34 9.09 -7.41
C ALA A 147 -29.18 8.80 -5.91
N GLY A 148 -28.76 7.58 -5.56
CA GLY A 148 -28.61 7.19 -4.16
C GLY A 148 -28.61 5.68 -3.98
N ILE A 149 -28.89 5.24 -2.77
CA ILE A 149 -28.98 3.82 -2.40
C ILE A 149 -30.21 3.52 -1.52
N GLN A 150 -30.58 2.25 -1.45
CA GLN A 150 -31.38 1.73 -0.36
C GLN A 150 -30.59 0.66 0.40
N GLN A 151 -30.75 0.65 1.74
CA GLN A 151 -29.97 -0.18 2.65
C GLN A 151 -30.90 -1.00 3.57
N TRP A 152 -30.55 -2.27 3.82
CA TRP A 152 -31.08 -3.05 4.95
C TRP A 152 -30.42 -2.60 6.27
N PRO A 153 -31.00 -2.77 7.46
CA PRO A 153 -32.13 -3.63 7.83
C PRO A 153 -33.30 -2.83 8.42
N THR A 154 -33.96 -2.01 7.68
CA THR A 154 -35.20 -1.39 8.13
C THR A 154 -36.37 -2.03 7.39
N ASP A 155 -37.50 -2.23 8.05
CA ASP A 155 -38.68 -2.81 7.43
C ASP A 155 -39.19 -1.99 6.23
N TRP A 156 -38.85 -0.69 6.22
CA TRP A 156 -39.08 0.23 5.13
C TRP A 156 -37.85 1.07 4.94
N PRO A 157 -36.88 0.61 4.13
CA PRO A 157 -35.64 1.35 3.91
C PRO A 157 -35.93 2.63 3.12
N GLU A 158 -35.78 3.78 3.76
CA GLU A 158 -35.79 5.06 3.06
C GLU A 158 -34.60 5.18 2.12
N PRO A 159 -34.80 5.79 0.94
CA PRO A 159 -33.69 6.06 0.04
C PRO A 159 -32.72 7.06 0.68
N ILE A 160 -31.43 6.76 0.57
CA ILE A 160 -30.37 7.69 0.95
C ILE A 160 -29.90 8.38 -0.31
N ASP A 161 -30.14 9.69 -0.35
CA ASP A 161 -29.75 10.53 -1.49
C ASP A 161 -28.23 10.60 -1.65
N ILE A 162 -27.76 10.58 -2.87
CA ILE A 162 -26.34 10.71 -3.21
C ILE A 162 -25.73 12.01 -2.68
N GLU A 163 -26.53 13.09 -2.56
CA GLU A 163 -26.08 14.35 -1.98
C GLU A 163 -25.72 14.26 -0.47
N ARG A 164 -26.10 13.19 0.19
CA ARG A 164 -25.75 12.90 1.59
C ARG A 164 -24.66 11.85 1.74
N MET A 165 -24.05 11.46 0.63
CA MET A 165 -23.11 10.34 0.62
C MET A 165 -21.80 10.69 -0.06
N VAL A 166 -20.77 9.92 0.26
CA VAL A 166 -19.59 9.72 -0.58
C VAL A 166 -19.44 8.23 -0.84
N ILE A 167 -19.15 7.89 -2.09
CA ILE A 167 -18.93 6.51 -2.52
C ILE A 167 -17.62 6.45 -3.27
N TYR A 168 -16.64 5.78 -2.65
CA TYR A 168 -15.37 5.50 -3.30
C TYR A 168 -15.52 4.24 -4.15
N LYS A 169 -15.02 4.30 -5.37
CA LYS A 169 -15.10 3.19 -6.34
C LYS A 169 -13.79 3.05 -7.08
N ILE A 170 -13.43 1.82 -7.37
CA ILE A 170 -12.32 1.52 -8.26
C ILE A 170 -12.83 0.82 -9.52
N ARG A 171 -12.18 1.06 -10.68
CA ARG A 171 -12.49 0.41 -11.96
C ARG A 171 -13.98 0.40 -12.28
N SER A 172 -14.62 1.58 -12.25
CA SER A 172 -16.04 1.74 -12.59
C SER A 172 -16.25 1.67 -14.12
N ASN A 173 -16.09 0.49 -14.69
CA ASN A 173 -16.27 0.25 -16.11
C ASN A 173 -17.75 0.40 -16.49
N TYR A 174 -18.02 1.01 -17.65
CA TYR A 174 -19.38 1.16 -18.20
C TYR A 174 -20.40 1.80 -17.26
N GLY A 175 -19.95 2.65 -16.32
CA GLY A 175 -20.81 3.28 -15.33
C GLY A 175 -21.29 2.36 -14.21
N ASN A 176 -20.65 1.22 -14.01
CA ASN A 176 -20.97 0.29 -12.94
C ASN A 176 -20.84 0.95 -11.56
N PRO A 177 -21.93 1.11 -10.78
CA PRO A 177 -21.88 1.71 -9.45
C PRO A 177 -21.11 0.87 -8.43
N GLU A 178 -20.95 -0.43 -8.67
CA GLU A 178 -20.24 -1.34 -7.78
C GLU A 178 -18.73 -1.41 -8.03
N GLY A 179 -18.23 -0.78 -9.12
CA GLY A 179 -16.84 -0.95 -9.49
C GLY A 179 -16.43 -2.42 -9.67
N GLU A 180 -15.15 -2.69 -9.69
CA GLU A 180 -14.61 -4.04 -9.83
C GLU A 180 -13.67 -4.37 -8.67
N SER A 181 -13.91 -5.50 -8.02
CA SER A 181 -13.07 -6.02 -6.94
C SER A 181 -11.75 -6.58 -7.48
N ILE A 182 -10.63 -6.26 -6.84
CA ILE A 182 -9.35 -6.91 -7.15
C ILE A 182 -9.35 -8.41 -6.82
N LEU A 183 -10.28 -8.85 -5.97
CA LEU A 183 -10.41 -10.26 -5.58
C LEU A 183 -11.17 -11.08 -6.63
N ARG A 184 -11.84 -10.43 -7.60
CA ARG A 184 -12.61 -11.18 -8.61
C ARG A 184 -11.74 -12.16 -9.41
N PRO A 185 -10.57 -11.74 -9.97
CA PRO A 185 -9.64 -12.66 -10.63
C PRO A 185 -9.05 -13.72 -9.69
N ALA A 186 -8.87 -13.40 -8.42
CA ALA A 186 -8.29 -14.29 -7.40
C ALA A 186 -9.29 -15.31 -6.83
N TRP A 187 -10.59 -15.16 -7.12
CA TRP A 187 -11.62 -16.02 -6.54
C TRP A 187 -11.48 -17.52 -6.87
N PRO A 188 -11.16 -17.94 -8.11
CA PRO A 188 -10.95 -19.36 -8.40
C PRO A 188 -9.82 -19.96 -7.57
N ASP A 189 -8.72 -19.24 -7.41
CA ASP A 189 -7.56 -19.70 -6.63
C ASP A 189 -7.92 -19.80 -5.13
N TYR A 190 -8.69 -18.84 -4.60
CA TYR A 190 -9.22 -18.90 -3.25
C TYR A 190 -10.14 -20.12 -3.05
N TYR A 191 -11.05 -20.36 -3.99
CA TYR A 191 -11.98 -21.50 -3.93
C TYR A 191 -11.23 -22.82 -3.86
N TYR A 192 -10.23 -23.03 -4.71
CA TYR A 192 -9.44 -24.25 -4.68
C TYR A 192 -8.55 -24.34 -3.44
N ALA A 193 -7.89 -23.28 -3.01
CA ALA A 193 -7.10 -23.28 -1.78
C ALA A 193 -7.93 -23.67 -0.56
N LYS A 194 -9.15 -23.11 -0.43
CA LYS A 194 -10.11 -23.43 0.64
C LYS A 194 -10.47 -24.93 0.63
N ASN A 195 -10.77 -25.48 -0.54
CA ASN A 195 -11.12 -26.89 -0.68
C ASN A 195 -9.94 -27.79 -0.36
N PHE A 196 -8.74 -27.48 -0.82
CA PHE A 196 -7.54 -28.25 -0.49
C PHE A 196 -7.21 -28.21 0.99
N LYS A 197 -7.36 -27.09 1.67
CA LYS A 197 -7.20 -27.00 3.13
C LYS A 197 -8.19 -27.88 3.89
N ALA A 198 -9.43 -27.95 3.41
CA ALA A 198 -10.42 -28.85 4.00
C ALA A 198 -10.06 -30.33 3.78
N LEU A 199 -9.60 -30.68 2.57
CA LEU A 199 -9.15 -32.03 2.25
C LEU A 199 -7.89 -32.43 3.04
N GLU A 200 -6.95 -31.50 3.22
CA GLU A 200 -5.77 -31.68 4.05
C GLU A 200 -6.14 -32.02 5.49
N GLY A 201 -7.04 -31.26 6.10
CA GLY A 201 -7.55 -31.56 7.46
C GLY A 201 -8.15 -32.94 7.57
N ILE A 202 -9.02 -33.33 6.62
CA ILE A 202 -9.64 -34.67 6.56
C ILE A 202 -8.56 -35.76 6.38
N ALA A 203 -7.56 -35.50 5.51
CA ALA A 203 -6.49 -36.46 5.25
C ALA A 203 -5.64 -36.69 6.51
N TYR A 204 -5.26 -35.61 7.22
CA TYR A 204 -4.52 -35.71 8.48
C TYR A 204 -5.32 -36.43 9.57
N GLU A 205 -6.63 -36.13 9.72
CA GLU A 205 -7.49 -36.80 10.68
C GLU A 205 -7.56 -38.31 10.40
N ARG A 206 -7.79 -38.70 9.13
CA ARG A 206 -7.88 -40.10 8.75
C ARG A 206 -6.53 -40.86 8.80
N ASN A 207 -5.42 -40.20 8.50
CA ASN A 207 -4.10 -40.81 8.56
C ASN A 207 -3.54 -40.87 9.98
N GLY A 208 -3.82 -39.85 10.80
CA GLY A 208 -3.40 -39.82 12.19
C GLY A 208 -4.08 -40.88 13.05
N SER A 209 -5.35 -41.12 12.79
CA SER A 209 -6.14 -42.09 13.54
C SER A 209 -6.21 -43.45 12.85
N GLY A 210 -5.95 -43.53 11.53
CA GLY A 210 -6.29 -44.70 10.70
C GLY A 210 -7.80 -44.89 10.61
N TYR A 211 -8.23 -45.81 9.79
CA TYR A 211 -9.61 -46.27 9.81
C TYR A 211 -9.70 -47.64 10.51
N PRO A 212 -10.69 -47.82 11.41
CA PRO A 212 -10.82 -49.02 12.19
C PRO A 212 -11.25 -50.17 11.25
N VAL A 213 -10.51 -51.25 11.30
CA VAL A 213 -10.79 -52.49 10.56
C VAL A 213 -10.94 -53.62 11.55
N ILE A 214 -12.08 -54.31 11.50
CA ILE A 214 -12.31 -55.53 12.25
C ILE A 214 -12.29 -56.70 11.29
N THR A 215 -11.40 -57.65 11.53
CA THR A 215 -11.36 -58.93 10.81
C THR A 215 -12.10 -59.98 11.64
N LEU A 216 -13.11 -60.57 11.06
CA LEU A 216 -13.89 -61.61 11.68
C LEU A 216 -13.24 -63.02 11.48
N PRO A 217 -13.38 -63.97 12.40
CA PRO A 217 -12.93 -65.34 12.23
C PRO A 217 -13.69 -66.06 11.14
N GLU A 218 -13.12 -67.16 10.61
CA GLU A 218 -13.69 -67.92 9.50
C GLU A 218 -15.09 -68.50 9.80
N ASN A 219 -15.42 -68.75 11.06
CA ASN A 219 -16.71 -69.26 11.50
C ASN A 219 -17.73 -68.19 11.86
N ALA A 220 -17.45 -66.93 11.59
CA ALA A 220 -18.37 -65.84 11.86
C ALA A 220 -19.65 -65.89 11.01
N ASN A 221 -20.77 -65.50 11.59
CA ASN A 221 -22.01 -65.37 10.88
C ASN A 221 -22.01 -64.12 10.00
N THR A 222 -21.78 -64.34 8.69
CA THR A 222 -21.70 -63.27 7.68
C THR A 222 -22.95 -63.26 6.77
N THR A 223 -23.97 -64.06 7.07
CA THR A 223 -25.07 -64.34 6.14
C THR A 223 -26.12 -63.20 6.13
N ASP A 224 -26.26 -62.45 7.20
CA ASP A 224 -27.22 -61.36 7.31
C ASP A 224 -26.57 -60.09 7.84
N ASP A 225 -26.93 -58.94 7.30
CA ASP A 225 -26.50 -57.60 7.76
C ASP A 225 -27.41 -57.10 8.89
N ASP A 226 -27.94 -58.04 9.71
CA ASP A 226 -28.77 -57.73 10.88
C ASP A 226 -27.89 -57.39 12.08
N ALA A 227 -28.40 -56.50 12.96
CA ALA A 227 -27.73 -56.08 14.20
C ALA A 227 -27.32 -57.20 15.13
N THR A 228 -27.93 -58.39 15.00
CA THR A 228 -27.60 -59.60 15.74
C THR A 228 -26.50 -60.46 15.14
N SER A 229 -26.17 -60.27 13.85
CA SER A 229 -25.10 -60.94 13.17
C SER A 229 -23.70 -60.46 13.59
N ASP A 230 -22.66 -61.25 13.35
CA ASP A 230 -21.29 -60.82 13.69
C ASP A 230 -20.83 -59.62 12.83
N VAL A 231 -21.29 -59.55 11.58
CA VAL A 231 -21.06 -58.41 10.69
C VAL A 231 -21.75 -57.17 11.21
N GLY A 232 -23.03 -57.27 11.64
CA GLY A 232 -23.77 -56.15 12.20
C GLY A 232 -23.13 -55.62 13.49
N LYS A 233 -22.70 -56.52 14.38
CA LYS A 233 -21.94 -56.13 15.60
C LYS A 233 -20.63 -55.46 15.28
N ALA A 234 -19.83 -56.03 14.35
CA ALA A 234 -18.56 -55.44 13.91
C ALA A 234 -18.77 -54.04 13.29
N THR A 235 -19.79 -53.88 12.45
CA THR A 235 -20.16 -52.59 11.85
C THR A 235 -20.55 -51.57 12.89
N ALA A 236 -21.35 -51.99 13.92
CA ALA A 236 -21.71 -51.08 15.02
C ALA A 236 -20.48 -50.64 15.81
N ILE A 237 -19.53 -51.55 16.08
CA ILE A 237 -18.29 -51.23 16.77
C ILE A 237 -17.48 -50.22 15.95
N VAL A 238 -17.24 -50.50 14.64
CA VAL A 238 -16.46 -49.63 13.76
C VAL A 238 -17.05 -48.22 13.63
N ARG A 239 -18.38 -48.11 13.53
CA ARG A 239 -19.09 -46.83 13.46
C ARG A 239 -19.04 -46.03 14.75
N ASN A 240 -18.96 -46.68 15.92
CA ASN A 240 -18.99 -46.05 17.23
C ASN A 240 -17.59 -45.82 17.83
N ILE A 241 -16.55 -46.37 17.23
CA ILE A 241 -15.18 -46.10 17.68
C ILE A 241 -14.87 -44.65 17.53
N ARG A 242 -14.52 -43.99 18.62
CA ARG A 242 -13.94 -42.64 18.69
C ARG A 242 -12.52 -42.78 19.23
N ASN A 243 -11.64 -42.01 18.64
CA ASN A 243 -10.22 -41.97 19.06
C ASN A 243 -10.08 -40.83 20.09
N ASP A 244 -10.72 -40.98 21.26
CA ASP A 244 -10.65 -40.04 22.38
C ASP A 244 -9.88 -40.66 23.57
N GLU A 245 -9.55 -39.86 24.56
CA GLU A 245 -8.73 -40.22 25.71
C GLU A 245 -9.31 -41.37 26.58
N GLN A 246 -10.54 -41.78 26.34
CA GLN A 246 -11.26 -42.79 27.12
C GLN A 246 -11.61 -44.03 26.29
N SER A 247 -11.00 -44.22 25.13
CA SER A 247 -11.35 -45.32 24.20
C SER A 247 -10.83 -46.66 24.72
N GLY A 248 -11.74 -47.53 25.12
CA GLY A 248 -11.48 -48.97 25.37
C GLY A 248 -12.30 -49.85 24.45
N LEU A 249 -11.72 -50.88 23.85
CA LEU A 249 -12.42 -51.83 22.99
C LEU A 249 -12.26 -53.25 23.52
N VAL A 250 -13.37 -53.90 23.75
CA VAL A 250 -13.40 -55.34 24.10
C VAL A 250 -13.98 -56.10 22.92
N LEU A 251 -13.21 -57.07 22.39
CA LEU A 251 -13.60 -57.87 21.25
C LEU A 251 -13.88 -59.31 21.67
N PRO A 252 -14.83 -60.01 21.03
CA PRO A 252 -15.02 -61.43 21.19
C PRO A 252 -13.77 -62.21 20.78
N PHE A 253 -13.64 -63.45 21.29
CA PHE A 253 -12.52 -64.30 20.95
C PHE A 253 -12.44 -64.58 19.42
N GLY A 254 -11.22 -64.45 18.86
CA GLY A 254 -10.96 -64.65 17.46
C GLY A 254 -11.19 -63.43 16.55
N TRP A 255 -11.75 -62.35 17.09
CA TRP A 255 -11.86 -61.08 16.34
C TRP A 255 -10.55 -60.35 16.44
N ASN A 256 -10.11 -59.76 15.29
CA ASN A 256 -8.90 -58.95 15.25
C ASN A 256 -9.26 -57.52 14.85
N PHE A 257 -8.75 -56.57 15.62
CA PHE A 257 -8.96 -55.15 15.39
C PHE A 257 -7.61 -54.49 15.07
N LYS A 258 -7.59 -53.63 14.06
CA LYS A 258 -6.44 -52.79 13.73
C LYS A 258 -6.90 -51.48 13.16
N PHE A 259 -6.14 -50.45 13.38
CA PHE A 259 -6.24 -49.24 12.58
C PHE A 259 -5.37 -49.42 11.34
N GLU A 260 -5.99 -49.34 10.17
CA GLU A 260 -5.26 -49.27 8.90
C GLU A 260 -5.12 -47.86 8.46
N SER A 261 -3.89 -47.46 8.13
CA SER A 261 -3.60 -46.17 7.53
C SER A 261 -3.45 -46.32 6.03
N PRO A 262 -4.02 -45.43 5.20
CA PRO A 262 -3.92 -45.53 3.73
C PRO A 262 -2.53 -45.18 3.21
N GLY A 263 -1.48 -45.64 3.76
CA GLY A 263 -0.08 -45.72 3.33
C GLY A 263 0.57 -44.52 2.60
N ASN A 264 -0.16 -43.71 1.86
CA ASN A 264 0.32 -42.52 1.16
C ASN A 264 -0.55 -41.32 1.54
N VAL A 265 -0.02 -40.40 2.31
CA VAL A 265 -0.62 -39.08 2.52
C VAL A 265 -0.26 -38.21 1.33
N LEU A 266 -1.25 -37.73 0.60
CA LEU A 266 -1.03 -36.67 -0.39
C LEU A 266 -0.57 -35.42 0.31
N ASP A 267 0.52 -34.82 -0.14
CA ASP A 267 0.96 -33.50 0.34
C ASP A 267 0.13 -32.40 -0.33
N PHE A 268 -0.67 -31.71 0.46
CA PHE A 268 -1.52 -30.60 0.02
C PHE A 268 -0.83 -29.24 0.17
N SER A 269 0.32 -29.16 0.81
CA SER A 269 1.02 -27.91 1.12
C SER A 269 1.47 -27.19 -0.15
N GLU A 270 2.01 -27.90 -1.13
CA GLU A 270 2.45 -27.31 -2.39
C GLU A 270 1.29 -26.73 -3.24
N PRO A 271 0.19 -27.46 -3.49
CA PRO A 271 -0.98 -26.89 -4.16
C PRO A 271 -1.55 -25.67 -3.43
N ILE A 272 -1.70 -25.72 -2.11
CA ILE A 272 -2.21 -24.62 -1.30
C ILE A 272 -1.32 -23.38 -1.47
N SER A 273 -0.01 -23.53 -1.28
CA SER A 273 0.96 -22.44 -1.43
C SER A 273 0.93 -21.85 -2.84
N ARG A 274 0.79 -22.67 -3.89
CA ARG A 274 0.69 -22.20 -5.27
C ARG A 274 -0.55 -21.33 -5.49
N TYR A 275 -1.72 -21.72 -4.97
CA TYR A 275 -2.93 -20.93 -5.09
C TYR A 275 -2.85 -19.63 -4.26
N GLU A 276 -2.26 -19.67 -3.07
CA GLU A 276 -2.03 -18.47 -2.25
C GLU A 276 -1.11 -17.47 -2.95
N LYS A 277 -0.02 -17.93 -3.58
CA LYS A 277 0.86 -17.09 -4.40
C LYS A 277 0.11 -16.44 -5.58
N ARG A 278 -0.79 -17.15 -6.24
CA ARG A 278 -1.61 -16.61 -7.34
C ARG A 278 -2.59 -15.54 -6.87
N ILE A 279 -3.20 -15.71 -5.69
CA ILE A 279 -4.06 -14.68 -5.08
C ILE A 279 -3.26 -13.38 -4.91
N LEU A 280 -2.04 -13.43 -4.37
CA LEU A 280 -1.18 -12.26 -4.20
C LEU A 280 -0.71 -11.67 -5.54
N THR A 281 -0.46 -12.52 -6.54
CA THR A 281 -0.10 -12.07 -7.91
C THR A 281 -1.21 -11.22 -8.52
N ALA A 282 -2.48 -11.58 -8.31
CA ALA A 282 -3.62 -10.81 -8.81
C ALA A 282 -3.68 -9.37 -8.25
N ALA A 283 -3.08 -9.15 -7.08
CA ALA A 283 -3.02 -7.85 -6.41
C ALA A 283 -1.62 -7.18 -6.50
N LEU A 284 -0.72 -7.68 -7.36
CA LEU A 284 0.69 -7.24 -7.46
C LEU A 284 1.48 -7.33 -6.12
N ALA A 285 1.00 -8.14 -5.18
CA ALA A 285 1.53 -8.24 -3.82
C ALA A 285 2.36 -9.51 -3.59
N GLN A 286 2.81 -10.16 -4.65
CA GLN A 286 3.59 -11.40 -4.56
C GLN A 286 4.93 -11.23 -3.80
N PHE A 287 5.46 -10.00 -3.72
CA PHE A 287 6.67 -9.70 -2.95
C PHE A 287 6.53 -10.02 -1.45
N LEU A 288 5.30 -10.03 -0.91
CA LEU A 288 5.03 -10.39 0.48
C LEU A 288 5.43 -11.84 0.81
N VAL A 289 5.57 -12.70 -0.19
CA VAL A 289 5.91 -14.12 -0.02
C VAL A 289 7.30 -14.46 -0.56
N LEU A 290 7.90 -13.60 -1.39
CA LEU A 290 9.20 -13.86 -2.03
C LEU A 290 10.36 -14.04 -1.03
N GLY A 291 10.26 -13.47 0.16
CA GLY A 291 11.26 -13.64 1.22
C GLY A 291 11.34 -15.06 1.80
N GLN A 292 10.38 -15.93 1.49
CA GLN A 292 10.35 -17.33 1.96
C GLN A 292 11.05 -18.30 0.99
N ASP A 293 11.22 -17.92 -0.28
CA ASP A 293 11.87 -18.74 -1.31
C ASP A 293 13.27 -18.18 -1.62
N LYS A 294 14.30 -18.99 -1.45
CA LYS A 294 15.75 -18.88 -1.75
C LYS A 294 16.35 -17.54 -2.25
N VAL A 295 17.53 -17.26 -1.71
CA VAL A 295 18.46 -16.16 -2.04
C VAL A 295 18.60 -15.92 -3.56
N GLY A 296 18.27 -14.71 -4.00
CA GLY A 296 18.42 -14.28 -5.41
C GLY A 296 17.36 -13.30 -5.91
N ALA A 297 16.33 -13.00 -5.13
CA ALA A 297 15.15 -12.24 -5.56
C ALA A 297 15.12 -10.77 -5.07
N LEU A 298 16.23 -10.20 -4.58
CA LEU A 298 16.21 -8.86 -3.97
C LEU A 298 15.81 -7.77 -4.98
N SER A 299 16.36 -7.76 -6.19
CA SER A 299 15.99 -6.77 -7.21
C SER A 299 14.54 -6.93 -7.68
N LEU A 300 14.10 -8.17 -7.92
CA LEU A 300 12.72 -8.46 -8.31
C LEU A 300 11.73 -8.09 -7.18
N SER A 301 12.09 -8.34 -5.93
CA SER A 301 11.29 -7.94 -4.77
C SER A 301 11.17 -6.42 -4.65
N SER A 302 12.25 -5.69 -4.91
CA SER A 302 12.27 -4.23 -4.92
C SER A 302 11.36 -3.66 -6.02
N ASP A 303 11.46 -4.19 -7.25
CA ASP A 303 10.65 -3.73 -8.38
C ASP A 303 9.14 -3.98 -8.14
N LEU A 304 8.80 -5.16 -7.61
CA LEU A 304 7.41 -5.50 -7.27
C LEU A 304 6.88 -4.65 -6.12
N SER A 305 7.70 -4.35 -5.12
CA SER A 305 7.36 -3.44 -4.03
C SER A 305 7.09 -2.03 -4.56
N SER A 306 7.90 -1.53 -5.49
CA SER A 306 7.71 -0.22 -6.11
C SER A 306 6.42 -0.14 -6.92
N LEU A 307 6.09 -1.19 -7.70
CA LEU A 307 4.81 -1.29 -8.43
C LEU A 307 3.61 -1.34 -7.49
N PHE A 308 3.73 -2.06 -6.38
CA PHE A 308 2.69 -2.11 -5.35
C PHE A 308 2.46 -0.74 -4.72
N THR A 309 3.53 -0.06 -4.33
CA THR A 309 3.49 1.30 -3.77
C THR A 309 2.87 2.29 -4.75
N LEU A 310 3.24 2.24 -6.03
CA LEU A 310 2.63 3.05 -7.08
C LEU A 310 1.11 2.77 -7.19
N SER A 311 0.71 1.50 -7.10
CA SER A 311 -0.71 1.12 -7.13
C SER A 311 -1.47 1.67 -5.93
N VAL A 312 -0.87 1.66 -4.73
CA VAL A 312 -1.47 2.25 -3.52
C VAL A 312 -1.60 3.76 -3.67
N ASN A 313 -0.56 4.47 -4.14
CA ASN A 313 -0.63 5.91 -4.41
C ASN A 313 -1.77 6.23 -5.38
N THR A 314 -1.89 5.50 -6.49
CA THR A 314 -2.99 5.70 -7.46
C THR A 314 -4.38 5.52 -6.82
N ILE A 315 -4.52 4.59 -5.86
CA ILE A 315 -5.78 4.41 -5.14
C ILE A 315 -6.04 5.59 -4.19
N LEU A 316 -5.02 6.10 -3.52
CA LEU A 316 -5.14 7.30 -2.68
C LEU A 316 -5.51 8.53 -3.51
N ASP A 317 -4.95 8.68 -4.72
CA ASP A 317 -5.35 9.73 -5.68
C ASP A 317 -6.85 9.62 -6.02
N ILE A 318 -7.36 8.42 -6.30
CA ILE A 318 -8.79 8.20 -6.57
C ILE A 318 -9.65 8.59 -5.35
N ILE A 319 -9.20 8.28 -4.14
CA ILE A 319 -9.89 8.68 -2.90
C ILE A 319 -9.88 10.20 -2.76
N ALA A 320 -8.73 10.85 -2.96
CA ALA A 320 -8.55 12.30 -2.90
C ALA A 320 -9.44 13.02 -3.92
N GLU A 321 -9.44 12.55 -5.17
CA GLU A 321 -10.28 13.10 -6.25
C GLU A 321 -11.77 12.94 -5.92
N THR A 322 -12.18 11.75 -5.49
CA THR A 322 -13.58 11.48 -5.12
C THR A 322 -14.02 12.37 -3.96
N PHE A 323 -13.18 12.52 -2.94
CA PHE A 323 -13.45 13.40 -1.80
C PHE A 323 -13.55 14.87 -2.24
N THR A 324 -12.67 15.31 -3.12
CA THR A 324 -12.71 16.65 -3.70
C THR A 324 -14.01 16.89 -4.47
N GLN A 325 -14.38 15.96 -5.34
CA GLN A 325 -15.55 16.12 -6.22
C GLN A 325 -16.88 16.13 -5.47
N TYR A 326 -17.01 15.35 -4.41
CA TYR A 326 -18.29 15.20 -3.72
C TYR A 326 -18.32 15.87 -2.34
N PRO A 327 -17.64 15.42 -1.29
CA PRO A 327 -17.71 16.02 0.04
C PRO A 327 -17.23 17.47 0.08
N LEU A 328 -16.06 17.77 -0.52
CA LEU A 328 -15.44 19.08 -0.43
C LEU A 328 -16.22 20.14 -1.21
N ARG A 329 -16.54 19.87 -2.48
CA ARG A 329 -17.36 20.81 -3.29
C ARG A 329 -18.73 21.04 -2.68
N ARG A 330 -19.31 20.01 -2.06
CA ARG A 330 -20.59 20.12 -1.38
C ARG A 330 -20.49 20.98 -0.13
N LEU A 331 -19.43 20.86 0.65
CA LEU A 331 -19.14 21.72 1.78
C LEU A 331 -19.06 23.20 1.36
N MET A 332 -18.33 23.49 0.27
CA MET A 332 -18.22 24.85 -0.27
C MET A 332 -19.58 25.41 -0.66
N ARG A 333 -20.37 24.66 -1.42
CA ARG A 333 -21.72 25.08 -1.85
C ARG A 333 -22.67 25.32 -0.66
N LEU A 334 -22.62 24.48 0.37
CA LEU A 334 -23.46 24.61 1.56
C LEU A 334 -23.12 25.88 2.35
N ASN A 335 -21.86 26.36 2.29
CA ASN A 335 -21.41 27.58 2.92
C ASN A 335 -21.43 28.79 1.95
N GLY A 336 -22.01 28.65 0.75
CA GLY A 336 -22.14 29.74 -0.24
C GLY A 336 -20.81 30.18 -0.85
N ARG A 337 -19.78 29.32 -0.82
CA ARG A 337 -18.45 29.59 -1.40
C ARG A 337 -18.30 28.92 -2.76
N ASP A 338 -17.35 29.41 -3.57
CA ASP A 338 -17.01 28.76 -4.85
C ASP A 338 -16.41 27.35 -4.59
N ASP A 339 -16.88 26.37 -5.34
CA ASP A 339 -16.50 24.97 -5.21
C ASP A 339 -15.36 24.55 -6.15
N LYS A 340 -14.75 25.51 -6.89
CA LYS A 340 -13.67 25.25 -7.85
C LYS A 340 -12.32 25.66 -7.29
N GLY A 341 -11.26 25.02 -7.78
CA GLY A 341 -9.89 25.40 -7.45
C GLY A 341 -9.43 25.02 -6.03
N ILE A 342 -10.20 24.18 -5.33
CA ILE A 342 -9.81 23.61 -4.06
C ILE A 342 -9.83 22.09 -4.17
N SER A 343 -8.82 21.42 -3.60
CA SER A 343 -8.67 19.95 -3.65
C SER A 343 -8.10 19.41 -2.34
N LEU A 344 -8.43 18.16 -2.05
CA LEU A 344 -7.75 17.35 -1.06
C LEU A 344 -6.63 16.58 -1.77
N ASN A 345 -5.44 16.62 -1.21
CA ASN A 345 -4.27 15.92 -1.73
C ASN A 345 -3.62 15.09 -0.61
N HIS A 346 -2.67 14.24 -0.97
CA HIS A 346 -1.91 13.45 -0.02
C HIS A 346 -0.42 13.43 -0.40
N SER A 347 0.46 13.22 0.61
CA SER A 347 1.86 12.95 0.36
C SER A 347 2.04 11.56 -0.27
N PRO A 348 3.01 11.37 -1.18
CA PRO A 348 3.33 10.04 -1.69
C PRO A 348 3.67 9.07 -0.57
N VAL A 349 3.14 7.84 -0.63
CA VAL A 349 3.48 6.78 0.31
C VAL A 349 4.60 5.90 -0.23
N GLY A 350 5.34 5.26 0.68
CA GLY A 350 6.49 4.42 0.38
C GLY A 350 7.81 5.14 0.61
N ASP A 351 8.88 4.36 0.71
CA ASP A 351 10.21 4.92 0.85
C ASP A 351 10.55 5.74 -0.40
N SER A 352 10.71 7.05 -0.22
CA SER A 352 11.48 7.83 -1.18
C SER A 352 12.86 7.16 -1.20
N ASN A 353 13.25 6.61 -2.36
CA ASN A 353 14.56 5.99 -2.50
C ASN A 353 15.62 7.09 -2.37
N LEU A 354 16.01 7.40 -1.13
CA LEU A 354 16.96 8.46 -0.80
C LEU A 354 18.26 8.32 -1.62
N VAL A 355 18.62 7.09 -1.98
CA VAL A 355 19.80 6.81 -2.81
C VAL A 355 19.58 7.27 -4.25
N GLU A 356 18.42 6.96 -4.85
CA GLU A 356 18.09 7.44 -6.21
C GLU A 356 17.93 8.95 -6.26
N ILE A 357 17.30 9.53 -5.23
CA ILE A 357 17.18 10.99 -5.09
C ILE A 357 18.56 11.62 -4.93
N ALA A 358 19.45 11.06 -4.10
CA ALA A 358 20.80 11.54 -3.92
C ALA A 358 21.61 11.45 -5.24
N ASP A 359 21.49 10.35 -5.99
CA ASP A 359 22.11 10.19 -7.30
C ASP A 359 21.55 11.16 -8.34
N PHE A 360 20.25 11.40 -8.34
CA PHE A 360 19.61 12.40 -9.19
C PHE A 360 20.07 13.81 -8.84
N LEU A 361 20.07 14.16 -7.56
CA LEU A 361 20.54 15.45 -7.06
C LEU A 361 22.01 15.67 -7.39
N GLN A 362 22.87 14.68 -7.19
CA GLN A 362 24.29 14.77 -7.54
C GLN A 362 24.52 15.09 -9.03
N LYS A 363 23.66 14.59 -9.91
CA LYS A 363 23.72 14.85 -11.36
C LYS A 363 23.15 16.21 -11.74
N ILE A 364 22.15 16.71 -11.02
CA ILE A 364 21.41 17.93 -11.35
C ILE A 364 21.94 19.16 -10.61
N ILE A 365 22.47 19.03 -9.39
CA ILE A 365 23.03 20.13 -8.58
C ILE A 365 23.96 21.06 -9.38
N PRO A 366 24.87 20.56 -10.27
CA PRO A 366 25.72 21.43 -11.02
C PRO A 366 25.02 22.24 -12.14
N GLN A 367 23.76 21.92 -12.45
CA GLN A 367 23.02 22.45 -13.61
C GLN A 367 21.85 23.38 -13.22
N ILE A 368 21.47 23.44 -11.95
CA ILE A 368 20.34 24.22 -11.47
C ILE A 368 20.79 25.23 -10.41
N ASN A 369 20.24 26.45 -10.47
CA ASN A 369 20.39 27.43 -9.41
C ASN A 369 19.43 27.08 -8.27
N TRP A 370 19.97 26.61 -7.17
CA TRP A 370 19.20 26.24 -5.98
C TRP A 370 18.55 27.44 -5.31
N THR A 371 17.27 27.32 -5.01
CA THR A 371 16.48 28.29 -4.26
C THR A 371 16.19 27.77 -2.84
N ALA A 372 15.75 28.66 -1.96
CA ALA A 372 15.34 28.27 -0.61
C ALA A 372 14.16 27.28 -0.62
N GLN A 373 13.28 27.36 -1.63
CA GLN A 373 12.16 26.43 -1.80
C GLN A 373 12.64 25.01 -2.16
N ASP A 374 13.70 24.89 -2.95
CA ASP A 374 14.29 23.58 -3.30
C ASP A 374 14.89 22.91 -2.06
N GLU A 375 15.47 23.68 -1.13
CA GLU A 375 15.98 23.13 0.13
C GLU A 375 14.85 22.69 1.06
N VAL A 376 13.74 23.43 1.14
CA VAL A 376 12.54 23.01 1.89
C VAL A 376 12.01 21.67 1.34
N TRP A 377 11.88 21.58 0.03
CA TRP A 377 11.46 20.33 -0.64
C TRP A 377 12.43 19.16 -0.35
N LEU A 378 13.73 19.39 -0.41
CA LEU A 378 14.74 18.36 -0.09
C LEU A 378 14.66 17.91 1.37
N ARG A 379 14.42 18.84 2.30
CA ARG A 379 14.25 18.55 3.72
C ARG A 379 13.02 17.70 3.97
N SER A 380 11.90 18.00 3.28
CA SER A 380 10.67 17.20 3.40
C SER A 380 10.85 15.76 2.91
N ILE A 381 11.54 15.55 1.79
CA ILE A 381 11.85 14.21 1.28
C ILE A 381 12.80 13.45 2.19
N GLY A 382 13.83 14.15 2.74
CA GLY A 382 14.82 13.57 3.64
C GLY A 382 14.34 13.37 5.07
N ASN A 383 13.08 13.72 5.37
CA ASN A 383 12.52 13.72 6.72
C ASN A 383 13.41 14.47 7.72
N MET A 384 14.00 15.60 7.26
CA MET A 384 14.88 16.47 8.07
C MET A 384 14.03 17.51 8.80
N PRO A 385 14.51 18.07 9.94
CA PRO A 385 13.81 19.13 10.64
C PRO A 385 13.45 20.29 9.70
N GLU A 386 12.21 20.78 9.82
CA GLU A 386 11.74 21.94 9.06
C GLU A 386 12.54 23.18 9.43
N ARG A 387 12.81 24.04 8.44
CA ARG A 387 13.39 25.37 8.61
C ARG A 387 12.59 26.37 7.78
N SER A 388 12.46 27.58 8.29
CA SER A 388 11.75 28.61 7.55
C SER A 388 12.51 29.02 6.28
N ILE A 389 11.75 29.42 5.25
CA ILE A 389 12.33 29.89 3.98
C ILE A 389 13.25 31.09 4.23
N GLU A 390 12.91 31.95 5.20
CA GLU A 390 13.70 33.14 5.57
C GLU A 390 15.06 32.75 6.16
N GLU A 391 15.13 31.74 7.03
CA GLU A 391 16.38 31.25 7.59
C GLU A 391 17.28 30.61 6.51
N ILE A 392 16.68 29.85 5.60
CA ILE A 392 17.40 29.19 4.51
C ILE A 392 17.94 30.24 3.53
N GLN A 393 17.11 31.22 3.17
CA GLN A 393 17.53 32.33 2.29
C GLN A 393 18.67 33.13 2.93
N GLY A 394 18.58 33.44 4.23
CA GLY A 394 19.63 34.10 4.98
C GLY A 394 20.98 33.37 4.97
N ASP A 395 20.93 32.02 5.07
CA ASP A 395 22.13 31.17 4.98
C ASP A 395 22.73 31.14 3.56
N ILE A 396 21.89 31.12 2.52
CA ILE A 396 22.32 31.18 1.11
C ILE A 396 22.99 32.52 0.83
N ASP A 397 22.36 33.63 1.23
CA ASP A 397 22.89 34.97 1.05
C ASP A 397 24.19 35.19 1.84
N GLY A 398 24.27 34.65 3.05
CA GLY A 398 25.48 34.68 3.87
C GLY A 398 26.66 33.89 3.27
N LYS A 399 26.38 32.74 2.62
CA LYS A 399 27.40 31.98 1.89
C LYS A 399 27.86 32.73 0.63
N ALA A 400 26.93 33.34 -0.11
CA ALA A 400 27.24 34.15 -1.29
C ALA A 400 28.11 35.37 -0.94
N GLN A 401 27.79 36.08 0.16
CA GLN A 401 28.59 37.20 0.64
C GLN A 401 30.01 36.77 1.03
N ARG A 402 30.18 35.69 1.78
CA ARG A 402 31.50 35.14 2.14
C ARG A 402 32.30 34.73 0.91
N ALA A 403 31.68 34.11 -0.10
CA ALA A 403 32.32 33.75 -1.34
C ALA A 403 32.77 34.99 -2.12
N ALA A 404 31.97 36.05 -2.15
CA ALA A 404 32.30 37.30 -2.77
C ALA A 404 33.48 38.00 -2.05
N GLU A 405 33.47 38.03 -0.69
CA GLU A 405 34.59 38.55 0.09
C GLU A 405 35.89 37.80 -0.16
N ILE A 406 35.85 36.48 -0.21
CA ILE A 406 37.02 35.64 -0.50
C ILE A 406 37.55 35.92 -1.93
N ALA A 407 36.65 36.02 -2.92
CA ALA A 407 37.00 36.34 -4.28
C ALA A 407 37.62 37.73 -4.41
N GLU A 408 37.15 38.71 -3.64
CA GLU A 408 37.68 40.05 -3.62
C GLU A 408 39.08 40.11 -2.95
N ARG A 409 39.28 39.38 -1.84
CA ARG A 409 40.57 39.24 -1.18
C ARG A 409 41.60 38.56 -2.10
N LEU A 410 41.19 37.54 -2.86
CA LEU A 410 42.05 36.89 -3.85
C LEU A 410 42.40 37.83 -4.99
N ARG A 411 41.47 38.62 -5.51
CA ARG A 411 41.73 39.65 -6.52
C ARG A 411 42.69 40.75 -6.01
N GLN A 412 42.55 41.21 -4.78
CA GLN A 412 43.42 42.17 -4.17
C GLN A 412 44.83 41.60 -3.93
N ALA A 413 44.95 40.33 -3.52
CA ALA A 413 46.21 39.65 -3.38
C ALA A 413 46.92 39.45 -4.74
N GLN A 414 46.20 39.14 -5.82
CA GLN A 414 46.72 39.05 -7.18
C GLN A 414 47.10 40.41 -7.74
N ALA A 415 46.37 41.50 -7.39
CA ALA A 415 46.71 42.88 -7.83
C ALA A 415 47.93 43.44 -7.12
N THR A 416 48.27 42.94 -5.92
CA THR A 416 49.44 43.36 -5.14
C THR A 416 50.73 42.64 -5.50
N GLN A 417 50.65 41.59 -6.29
CA GLN A 417 51.82 40.94 -6.87
C GLN A 417 52.31 41.72 -8.11
N ARG A 418 53.25 42.68 -7.87
CA ARG A 418 54.10 43.21 -8.93
C ARG A 418 54.87 42.07 -9.58
N PRO A 419 55.14 42.13 -10.90
CA PRO A 419 55.98 41.13 -11.56
C PRO A 419 57.38 41.18 -10.93
N LEU A 420 57.69 40.20 -10.09
CA LEU A 420 59.06 39.93 -9.65
C LEU A 420 59.79 39.24 -10.79
N ALA A 421 60.83 39.95 -11.24
CA ALA A 421 61.84 39.39 -12.08
C ALA A 421 62.39 38.09 -11.48
N ASP A 422 62.61 37.15 -12.42
CA ASP A 422 63.34 35.92 -12.34
C ASP A 422 64.40 35.87 -11.22
N ASN A 423 64.12 35.11 -10.12
CA ASN A 423 65.20 34.62 -9.27
C ASN A 423 64.77 33.24 -8.69
N ARG A 424 65.49 32.23 -9.13
CA ARG A 424 65.38 30.85 -8.65
C ARG A 424 65.82 30.77 -7.18
N ASN A 425 65.18 29.84 -6.49
CA ASN A 425 65.44 29.33 -5.14
C ASN A 425 64.76 30.08 -4.00
N ASP A 426 63.64 29.58 -3.58
CA ASP A 426 63.47 29.30 -2.14
C ASP A 426 62.37 28.24 -1.90
N ASP A 427 62.79 27.13 -1.31
CA ASP A 427 62.00 26.05 -0.78
C ASP A 427 61.38 26.50 0.55
N SER A 428 60.12 26.92 0.59
CA SER A 428 59.45 27.10 1.89
C SER A 428 57.94 27.28 1.82
N ASP A 429 57.20 26.41 1.12
CA ASP A 429 55.81 26.21 1.48
C ASP A 429 55.61 24.75 1.91
N GLN A 430 55.77 24.51 3.22
CA GLN A 430 55.69 23.18 3.85
C GLN A 430 54.31 22.84 4.36
N SER A 431 53.24 23.51 3.92
CA SER A 431 51.90 23.11 4.26
C SER A 431 51.48 21.85 3.49
N PRO A 432 50.76 20.90 4.14
CA PRO A 432 50.29 19.70 3.49
C PRO A 432 49.46 19.98 2.24
N ASP A 433 48.65 21.04 2.26
CA ASP A 433 47.79 21.45 1.13
C ASP A 433 48.60 21.99 -0.07
N GLY A 434 49.68 22.72 0.15
CA GLY A 434 50.56 23.21 -0.89
C GLY A 434 51.32 22.07 -1.59
N ARG A 435 51.77 21.04 -0.85
CA ARG A 435 52.44 19.86 -1.41
C ARG A 435 51.46 19.01 -2.23
N MET A 436 50.20 18.85 -1.75
CA MET A 436 49.18 18.08 -2.44
C MET A 436 48.81 18.73 -3.78
N ALA A 437 48.65 20.06 -3.79
CA ALA A 437 48.39 20.81 -5.04
C ALA A 437 49.55 20.78 -6.05
N ALA A 438 50.76 20.86 -5.57
CA ALA A 438 51.96 20.78 -6.43
C ALA A 438 52.14 19.37 -7.04
N GLU A 439 51.87 18.30 -6.30
CA GLU A 439 51.94 16.94 -6.82
C GLU A 439 50.87 16.67 -7.89
N LEU A 440 49.63 17.20 -7.72
CA LEU A 440 48.55 17.11 -8.72
C LEU A 440 48.85 17.88 -10.00
N TYR A 441 49.50 19.03 -9.88
CA TYR A 441 49.88 19.86 -11.04
C TYR A 441 50.97 19.19 -11.91
N ASN A 442 51.81 18.37 -11.32
CA ASN A 442 52.90 17.64 -12.00
C ASN A 442 52.47 16.23 -12.49
N ALA A 443 51.17 15.95 -12.55
CA ALA A 443 50.70 14.65 -13.05
C ALA A 443 51.07 14.44 -14.54
N PRO A 444 51.45 13.21 -14.93
CA PRO A 444 51.83 12.92 -16.31
C PRO A 444 50.71 13.17 -17.32
N ALA A 445 51.06 13.65 -18.51
CA ALA A 445 50.09 13.91 -19.58
C ALA A 445 49.60 12.63 -20.29
N ASP A 446 50.33 11.52 -20.16
CA ASP A 446 49.96 10.22 -20.74
C ASP A 446 48.91 9.49 -19.86
N GLN A 447 47.83 9.04 -20.49
CA GLN A 447 46.65 8.46 -19.78
C GLN A 447 46.99 7.20 -18.97
N ALA A 448 47.88 6.35 -19.43
CA ALA A 448 48.32 5.14 -18.73
C ALA A 448 49.25 5.45 -17.52
N ALA A 449 50.11 6.44 -17.68
CA ALA A 449 50.96 6.94 -16.61
C ALA A 449 50.15 7.70 -15.56
N ARG A 450 49.14 8.45 -15.98
CA ARG A 450 48.21 9.19 -15.11
C ARG A 450 47.39 8.27 -14.21
N GLN A 451 46.85 7.17 -14.72
CA GLN A 451 46.12 6.18 -13.88
C GLN A 451 47.02 5.50 -12.82
N LYS A 452 48.30 5.25 -13.16
CA LYS A 452 49.26 4.72 -12.17
C LYS A 452 49.62 5.76 -11.13
N PHE A 453 49.79 7.01 -11.55
CA PHE A 453 50.05 8.14 -10.67
C PHE A 453 48.86 8.38 -9.72
N GLU A 454 47.61 8.42 -10.19
CA GLU A 454 46.41 8.61 -9.42
C GLU A 454 46.24 7.51 -8.36
N LYS A 455 46.44 6.24 -8.71
CA LYS A 455 46.41 5.14 -7.74
C LYS A 455 47.51 5.18 -6.68
N ALA A 456 48.70 5.66 -7.04
CA ALA A 456 49.83 5.82 -6.12
C ALA A 456 49.58 7.03 -5.18
N TRP A 457 49.04 8.09 -5.74
CA TRP A 457 48.66 9.31 -5.04
C TRP A 457 47.54 9.06 -4.04
N GLU A 458 46.45 8.38 -4.45
CA GLU A 458 45.35 7.96 -3.54
C GLU A 458 45.88 7.12 -2.37
N ARG A 459 46.77 6.16 -2.57
CA ARG A 459 47.34 5.34 -1.50
C ARG A 459 48.19 6.16 -0.52
N LYS A 460 48.97 7.11 -1.06
CA LYS A 460 49.82 7.97 -0.24
C LYS A 460 48.99 8.87 0.68
N TRP A 461 47.93 9.46 0.12
CA TRP A 461 47.12 10.43 0.84
C TRP A 461 46.03 9.77 1.70
N ALA A 462 45.54 8.61 1.35
CA ALA A 462 44.61 7.83 2.23
C ALA A 462 45.33 7.48 3.56
N ALA A 463 46.57 7.06 3.52
CA ALA A 463 47.33 6.79 4.72
C ALA A 463 47.58 8.05 5.57
N PHE A 464 47.74 9.21 4.95
CA PHE A 464 47.87 10.49 5.64
C PHE A 464 46.58 10.93 6.35
N PHE A 465 45.46 10.79 5.67
CA PHE A 465 44.17 11.14 6.22
C PHE A 465 43.72 10.17 7.33
N ASP A 466 44.07 8.90 7.26
CA ASP A 466 43.80 7.93 8.34
C ASP A 466 44.63 8.27 9.61
N ASP A 467 45.87 8.72 9.47
CA ASP A 467 46.71 9.14 10.59
C ASP A 467 46.22 10.44 11.22
N GLU A 468 45.74 11.40 10.41
CA GLU A 468 45.16 12.67 10.88
C GLU A 468 43.82 12.47 11.56
N LEU A 469 42.93 11.59 11.03
CA LEU A 469 41.67 11.19 11.65
C LEU A 469 41.91 10.50 13.02
N THR A 470 42.92 9.66 13.11
CA THR A 470 43.29 8.98 14.36
C THR A 470 43.74 10.00 15.41
N ARG A 471 44.55 10.99 15.02
CA ARG A 471 44.97 12.09 15.92
C ARG A 471 43.81 12.94 16.41
N ILE A 472 42.85 13.25 15.51
CA ILE A 472 41.64 14.01 15.87
C ILE A 472 40.76 13.21 16.85
N MET A 473 40.61 11.92 16.62
CA MET A 473 39.82 11.03 17.49
C MET A 473 40.48 10.82 18.87
N GLU A 474 41.80 10.78 18.95
CA GLU A 474 42.54 10.73 20.21
C GLU A 474 42.50 12.05 20.99
N GLY A 475 42.44 13.21 20.27
CA GLY A 475 42.31 14.52 20.90
C GLY A 475 40.92 14.86 21.41
N VAL A 476 39.89 14.12 21.04
CA VAL A 476 38.50 14.32 21.51
C VAL A 476 38.20 13.49 22.76
N ASN A 477 39.05 12.48 23.06
CA ASN A 477 38.93 11.61 24.23
C ASN A 477 39.91 11.97 25.41
N ALA A 478 40.62 13.09 25.28
CA ALA A 478 41.46 13.71 26.31
C ALA A 478 40.86 15.04 26.79
#